data_a0bfe5d51b8a2e766202f6dee673534e
#
_entry.id   a0bfe5d51b8a2e766202f6dee673534e
#
_cell.length_a   1.000
_cell.length_b   1.000
_cell.length_c   1.000
_cell.angle_alpha   90.00
_cell.angle_beta   90.00
_cell.angle_gamma   90.00
#
_symmetry.space_group_name_H-M   'P 1'
#
loop_
_entity.id
_entity.type
_entity.pdbx_description
1 polymer ?
#
loop_
_entity_poly.entity_id
_entity_poly.type
_entity_poly.pdbx_seq_one_letter_code
_entity_poly.pdbx_strand_id
1 'polypeptide(L)'
;MTVLAGAKSAISNEPVEIFTQSRIDFLASLSRRLLTDASSKAVPEVVTFAYWCRQSNLERLRLSYLKDDRLRMGLGLSFHICPSNVPINFAFSMAFGLLSGNSCVLRLPSKPSAVVDILVKAIQKQLDDSDADKLYENLALLRFERDDETIQYWMSVLDELS
;
A
#
# COMPACT_ATOMS: atom_id res chain seq x y z
N MET A 1 0.78 -19.23 4.14
CA MET A 1 0.59 -17.80 3.84
C MET A 1 -0.19 -17.13 4.95
N THR A 2 0.24 -15.96 5.41
CA THR A 2 -0.45 -15.19 6.46
C THR A 2 -0.79 -13.80 5.91
N VAL A 3 -2.05 -13.38 6.02
CA VAL A 3 -2.47 -12.01 5.74
C VAL A 3 -2.20 -11.17 6.98
N LEU A 4 -1.38 -10.14 6.85
CA LEU A 4 -0.98 -9.24 7.93
C LEU A 4 -1.89 -8.00 8.00
N ALA A 5 -2.36 -7.51 6.87
CA ALA A 5 -3.32 -6.41 6.77
C ALA A 5 -4.07 -6.45 5.44
N GLY A 6 -5.28 -5.91 5.40
CA GLY A 6 -6.11 -5.78 4.22
C GLY A 6 -6.92 -7.03 3.89
N ALA A 7 -7.23 -7.23 2.61
CA ALA A 7 -8.12 -8.27 2.11
C ALA A 7 -7.67 -9.69 2.50
N LYS A 8 -8.60 -10.48 3.02
CA LYS A 8 -8.34 -11.85 3.47
C LYS A 8 -8.81 -12.93 2.49
N SER A 9 -9.70 -12.59 1.58
CA SER A 9 -10.33 -13.57 0.68
C SER A 9 -10.30 -13.17 -0.79
N ALA A 10 -10.70 -11.96 -1.12
CA ALA A 10 -10.73 -11.47 -2.49
C ALA A 10 -10.10 -10.09 -2.55
N ILE A 11 -9.36 -9.82 -3.62
CA ILE A 11 -8.81 -8.51 -3.91
C ILE A 11 -9.41 -8.03 -5.23
N SER A 12 -9.79 -6.76 -5.29
CA SER A 12 -10.31 -6.17 -6.52
C SER A 12 -9.21 -6.07 -7.56
N ASN A 13 -9.53 -6.35 -8.81
CA ASN A 13 -8.66 -6.11 -9.96
C ASN A 13 -9.13 -4.93 -10.83
N GLU A 14 -10.16 -4.21 -10.38
CA GLU A 14 -10.67 -3.06 -11.12
C GLU A 14 -9.68 -1.89 -11.06
N PRO A 15 -9.18 -1.41 -12.21
CA PRO A 15 -8.39 -0.21 -12.27
C PRO A 15 -9.27 1.01 -11.97
N VAL A 16 -8.72 1.94 -11.20
CA VAL A 16 -9.37 3.23 -10.98
C VAL A 16 -8.49 4.35 -11.49
N GLU A 17 -9.04 5.55 -11.57
CA GLU A 17 -8.28 6.74 -11.92
C GLU A 17 -7.12 6.97 -10.95
N ILE A 18 -5.99 7.46 -11.46
CA ILE A 18 -4.84 7.79 -10.63
C ILE A 18 -5.19 8.94 -9.67
N PHE A 19 -4.58 8.95 -8.49
CA PHE A 19 -4.76 9.99 -7.48
C PHE A 19 -6.23 10.25 -7.10
N THR A 20 -7.08 9.22 -7.04
CA THR A 20 -8.45 9.39 -6.51
C THR A 20 -8.42 9.95 -5.09
N GLN A 21 -9.44 10.75 -4.77
CA GLN A 21 -9.51 11.42 -3.47
C GLN A 21 -9.49 10.42 -2.31
N SER A 22 -10.19 9.30 -2.43
CA SER A 22 -10.22 8.24 -1.40
C SER A 22 -8.82 7.70 -1.06
N ARG A 23 -7.96 7.53 -2.07
CA ARG A 23 -6.58 7.04 -1.88
C ARG A 23 -5.66 8.09 -1.28
N ILE A 24 -5.84 9.34 -1.67
CA ILE A 24 -5.15 10.48 -1.04
C ILE A 24 -5.55 10.60 0.43
N ASP A 25 -6.85 10.54 0.73
CA ASP A 25 -7.37 10.67 2.09
C ASP A 25 -6.91 9.53 2.99
N PHE A 26 -6.86 8.30 2.47
CA PHE A 26 -6.33 7.14 3.19
C PHE A 26 -4.86 7.35 3.57
N LEU A 27 -4.00 7.72 2.63
CA LEU A 27 -2.57 7.94 2.88
C LEU A 27 -2.33 9.15 3.78
N ALA A 28 -3.10 10.23 3.62
CA ALA A 28 -3.02 11.40 4.48
C ALA A 28 -3.46 11.10 5.92
N SER A 29 -4.48 10.27 6.09
CA SER A 29 -4.94 9.81 7.41
C SER A 29 -3.93 8.88 8.06
N LEU A 30 -3.33 7.96 7.29
CA LEU A 30 -2.23 7.13 7.74
C LEU A 30 -1.03 7.99 8.19
N SER A 31 -0.68 9.04 7.44
CA SER A 31 0.35 10.01 7.82
C SER A 31 0.06 10.63 9.19
N ARG A 32 -1.15 11.15 9.41
CA ARG A 32 -1.54 11.75 10.69
C ARG A 32 -1.43 10.75 11.84
N ARG A 33 -1.89 9.52 11.62
CA ARG A 33 -1.79 8.42 12.61
C ARG A 33 -0.33 8.15 13.01
N LEU A 34 0.55 7.95 12.03
CA LEU A 34 1.97 7.68 12.24
C LEU A 34 2.69 8.85 12.95
N LEU A 35 2.36 10.10 12.61
CA LEU A 35 2.97 11.29 13.22
C LEU A 35 2.45 11.58 14.64
N THR A 36 1.36 10.97 15.07
CA THR A 36 0.83 11.12 16.44
C THR A 36 1.23 9.95 17.35
N ASP A 37 1.50 8.78 16.80
CA ASP A 37 1.87 7.58 17.56
C ASP A 37 3.33 7.64 18.07
N ALA A 38 3.53 7.37 19.37
CA ALA A 38 4.85 7.45 20.00
C ALA A 38 5.85 6.41 19.45
N SER A 39 5.38 5.19 19.17
CA SER A 39 6.23 4.12 18.60
C SER A 39 6.70 4.44 17.19
N SER A 40 5.84 5.03 16.39
CA SER A 40 6.16 5.49 15.05
C SER A 40 7.19 6.63 15.04
N LYS A 41 7.05 7.57 15.96
CA LYS A 41 7.98 8.70 16.10
C LYS A 41 9.41 8.31 16.49
N ALA A 42 9.57 7.16 17.14
CA ALA A 42 10.88 6.64 17.53
C ALA A 42 11.67 6.05 16.35
N VAL A 43 11.05 5.89 15.17
CA VAL A 43 11.64 5.23 14.01
C VAL A 43 11.74 6.23 12.85
N PRO A 44 12.95 6.74 12.52
CA PRO A 44 13.14 7.81 11.52
C PRO A 44 12.59 7.47 10.14
N GLU A 45 12.71 6.23 9.68
CA GLU A 45 12.21 5.78 8.40
C GLU A 45 10.68 5.87 8.32
N VAL A 46 9.98 5.50 9.40
CA VAL A 46 8.52 5.61 9.51
C VAL A 46 8.09 7.09 9.49
N VAL A 47 8.82 7.94 10.21
CA VAL A 47 8.59 9.39 10.21
C VAL A 47 8.77 9.98 8.81
N THR A 48 9.82 9.58 8.10
CA THR A 48 10.08 10.01 6.71
C THR A 48 8.93 9.63 5.79
N PHE A 49 8.47 8.38 5.84
CA PHE A 49 7.32 7.92 5.07
C PHE A 49 6.04 8.70 5.43
N ALA A 50 5.80 8.92 6.73
CA ALA A 50 4.64 9.67 7.19
C ALA A 50 4.65 11.12 6.68
N TYR A 51 5.79 11.79 6.68
CA TYR A 51 5.93 13.12 6.10
C TYR A 51 5.69 13.14 4.60
N TRP A 52 6.15 12.10 3.88
CA TRP A 52 5.91 11.97 2.45
C TRP A 52 4.41 11.79 2.14
N CYS A 53 3.66 11.06 2.99
CA CYS A 53 2.22 10.84 2.85
C CYS A 53 1.35 12.04 3.29
N ARG A 54 1.92 13.18 3.66
CA ARG A 54 1.12 14.38 4.00
C ARG A 54 0.27 14.82 2.82
N GLN A 55 -0.95 15.21 3.10
CA GLN A 55 -1.92 15.65 2.10
C GLN A 55 -1.35 16.70 1.14
N SER A 56 -0.65 17.71 1.66
CA SER A 56 -0.04 18.75 0.84
C SER A 56 0.97 18.21 -0.17
N ASN A 57 1.73 17.18 0.19
CA ASN A 57 2.66 16.54 -0.74
C ASN A 57 1.93 15.69 -1.78
N LEU A 58 0.91 14.94 -1.36
CA LEU A 58 0.11 14.10 -2.26
C LEU A 58 -0.65 14.94 -3.28
N GLU A 59 -1.23 16.07 -2.85
CA GLU A 59 -1.89 17.02 -3.75
C GLU A 59 -0.90 17.66 -4.73
N ARG A 60 0.30 18.03 -4.27
CA ARG A 60 1.35 18.52 -5.16
C ARG A 60 1.76 17.48 -6.21
N LEU A 61 1.89 16.22 -5.82
CA LEU A 61 2.14 15.11 -6.75
C LEU A 61 0.98 14.97 -7.73
N ARG A 62 -0.26 14.94 -7.25
CA ARG A 62 -1.46 14.89 -8.10
C ARG A 62 -1.41 15.96 -9.18
N LEU A 63 -1.19 17.21 -8.82
CA LEU A 63 -1.10 18.32 -9.77
C LEU A 63 0.04 18.15 -10.77
N SER A 64 1.16 17.51 -10.37
CA SER A 64 2.29 17.28 -11.26
C SER A 64 2.02 16.18 -12.31
N TYR A 65 1.15 15.21 -11.99
CA TYR A 65 0.79 14.11 -12.88
C TYR A 65 -0.47 14.38 -13.72
N LEU A 66 -1.39 15.22 -13.23
CA LEU A 66 -2.64 15.57 -13.90
C LEU A 66 -2.55 16.95 -14.59
N LYS A 67 -1.51 17.15 -15.40
CA LYS A 67 -1.25 18.42 -16.09
C LYS A 67 -2.10 18.66 -17.34
N ASP A 68 -2.74 17.63 -17.83
CA ASP A 68 -3.56 17.65 -19.06
C ASP A 68 -4.90 16.95 -18.79
N ASP A 69 -5.84 17.10 -19.72
CA ASP A 69 -7.19 16.52 -19.63
C ASP A 69 -7.24 15.02 -19.95
N ARG A 70 -6.11 14.33 -19.99
CA ARG A 70 -6.08 12.90 -20.29
C ARG A 70 -6.49 12.08 -19.07
N LEU A 71 -7.45 11.21 -19.27
CA LEU A 71 -7.80 10.19 -18.29
C LEU A 71 -6.62 9.20 -18.14
N ARG A 72 -6.16 9.02 -16.92
CA ARG A 72 -5.11 8.04 -16.56
C ARG A 72 -5.68 7.07 -15.55
N MET A 73 -5.62 5.80 -15.89
CA MET A 73 -6.13 4.70 -15.07
C MET A 73 -4.99 3.81 -14.60
N GLY A 74 -5.19 3.11 -13.49
CA GLY A 74 -4.33 2.01 -13.09
C GLY A 74 -4.38 0.84 -14.07
N LEU A 75 -3.55 -0.16 -13.84
CA LEU A 75 -3.53 -1.42 -14.60
C LEU A 75 -4.43 -2.51 -13.99
N GLY A 76 -5.00 -2.27 -12.81
CA GLY A 76 -5.78 -3.23 -12.06
C GLY A 76 -5.02 -3.74 -10.84
N LEU A 77 -4.57 -4.99 -10.83
CA LEU A 77 -3.85 -5.60 -9.73
C LEU A 77 -2.33 -5.51 -9.94
N SER A 78 -1.61 -5.11 -8.89
CA SER A 78 -0.15 -5.13 -8.86
C SER A 78 0.37 -6.02 -7.72
N PHE A 79 1.39 -6.84 -8.00
CA PHE A 79 2.06 -7.68 -7.03
C PHE A 79 3.48 -7.19 -6.79
N HIS A 80 3.82 -6.96 -5.51
CA HIS A 80 5.12 -6.42 -5.11
C HIS A 80 5.85 -7.42 -4.22
N ILE A 81 7.06 -7.82 -4.61
CA ILE A 81 7.97 -8.60 -3.77
C ILE A 81 8.94 -7.63 -3.10
N CYS A 82 8.75 -7.41 -1.79
CA CYS A 82 9.50 -6.40 -1.06
C CYS A 82 10.83 -6.97 -0.52
N PRO A 83 11.93 -6.23 -0.68
CA PRO A 83 13.25 -6.66 -0.23
C PRO A 83 13.37 -6.59 1.29
N SER A 84 14.21 -7.46 1.89
CA SER A 84 14.42 -7.51 3.33
C SER A 84 15.47 -6.54 3.86
N ASN A 85 16.33 -6.01 2.98
CA ASN A 85 17.43 -5.11 3.34
C ASN A 85 16.99 -3.65 3.53
N VAL A 86 15.83 -3.26 2.97
CA VAL A 86 15.25 -1.93 3.14
C VAL A 86 13.78 -2.07 3.54
N PRO A 87 13.49 -2.28 4.83
CA PRO A 87 12.16 -2.63 5.32
C PRO A 87 11.07 -1.63 4.98
N ILE A 88 11.39 -0.33 4.87
CA ILE A 88 10.44 0.74 4.58
C ILE A 88 9.90 0.70 3.13
N ASN A 89 10.61 0.06 2.21
CA ASN A 89 10.28 0.09 0.78
C ASN A 89 8.88 -0.43 0.47
N PHE A 90 8.36 -1.39 1.23
CA PHE A 90 7.01 -1.89 1.00
C PHE A 90 5.95 -0.79 1.16
N ALA A 91 6.12 0.12 2.11
CA ALA A 91 5.18 1.20 2.35
C ALA A 91 5.16 2.20 1.18
N PHE A 92 6.31 2.55 0.63
CA PHE A 92 6.38 3.36 -0.57
C PHE A 92 5.80 2.63 -1.79
N SER A 93 6.10 1.34 -1.98
CA SER A 93 5.52 0.53 -3.05
C SER A 93 3.99 0.49 -2.96
N MET A 94 3.44 0.30 -1.76
CA MET A 94 2.00 0.39 -1.49
C MET A 94 1.44 1.76 -1.88
N ALA A 95 2.06 2.83 -1.39
CA ALA A 95 1.57 4.19 -1.63
C ALA A 95 1.59 4.54 -3.13
N PHE A 96 2.68 4.23 -3.84
CA PHE A 96 2.76 4.44 -5.29
C PHE A 96 1.75 3.59 -6.05
N GLY A 97 1.60 2.31 -5.72
CA GLY A 97 0.64 1.42 -6.35
C GLY A 97 -0.79 1.92 -6.20
N LEU A 98 -1.19 2.31 -4.98
CA LEU A 98 -2.50 2.88 -4.72
C LEU A 98 -2.72 4.20 -5.47
N LEU A 99 -1.77 5.14 -5.40
CA LEU A 99 -1.88 6.43 -6.10
C LEU A 99 -1.93 6.27 -7.63
N SER A 100 -1.31 5.23 -8.15
CA SER A 100 -1.35 4.88 -9.59
C SER A 100 -2.64 4.17 -10.01
N GLY A 101 -3.64 4.08 -9.15
CA GLY A 101 -4.95 3.52 -9.50
C GLY A 101 -5.04 1.99 -9.42
N ASN A 102 -4.02 1.31 -8.85
CA ASN A 102 -3.98 -0.15 -8.74
C ASN A 102 -4.48 -0.65 -7.39
N SER A 103 -4.98 -1.89 -7.38
CA SER A 103 -4.98 -2.72 -6.18
C SER A 103 -3.59 -3.30 -5.97
N CYS A 104 -3.20 -3.51 -4.71
CA CYS A 104 -1.83 -3.89 -4.37
C CYS A 104 -1.79 -5.13 -3.49
N VAL A 105 -1.09 -6.15 -3.94
CA VAL A 105 -0.67 -7.29 -3.12
C VAL A 105 0.82 -7.15 -2.86
N LEU A 106 1.22 -7.06 -1.59
CA LEU A 106 2.61 -6.90 -1.21
C LEU A 106 3.09 -8.09 -0.37
N ARG A 107 4.07 -8.81 -0.88
CA ARG A 107 4.78 -9.80 -0.09
C ARG A 107 5.83 -9.12 0.75
N LEU A 108 5.63 -9.15 2.08
CA LEU A 108 6.57 -8.61 3.04
C LEU A 108 7.69 -9.61 3.36
N PRO A 109 8.88 -9.14 3.73
CA PRO A 109 9.98 -10.01 4.12
C PRO A 109 9.64 -10.82 5.38
N SER A 110 10.13 -12.05 5.44
CA SER A 110 9.97 -12.93 6.61
C SER A 110 10.84 -12.48 7.79
N LYS A 111 11.93 -11.74 7.53
CA LYS A 111 12.83 -11.24 8.57
C LYS A 111 12.09 -10.25 9.48
N PRO A 112 12.15 -10.41 10.81
CA PRO A 112 11.57 -9.49 11.78
C PRO A 112 12.10 -8.07 11.60
N SER A 113 11.20 -7.07 11.67
CA SER A 113 11.54 -5.65 11.52
C SER A 113 10.53 -4.79 12.25
N ALA A 114 11.00 -3.97 13.20
CA ALA A 114 10.15 -3.01 13.91
C ALA A 114 9.47 -2.01 12.95
N VAL A 115 10.15 -1.60 11.87
CA VAL A 115 9.58 -0.75 10.81
C VAL A 115 8.36 -1.41 10.19
N VAL A 116 8.47 -2.69 9.80
CA VAL A 116 7.37 -3.45 9.19
C VAL A 116 6.22 -3.60 10.17
N ASP A 117 6.49 -4.00 11.41
CA ASP A 117 5.46 -4.27 12.41
C ASP A 117 4.66 -3.01 12.79
N ILE A 118 5.34 -1.86 12.95
CA ILE A 118 4.71 -0.57 13.21
C ILE A 118 3.79 -0.17 12.05
N LEU A 119 4.30 -0.25 10.82
CA LEU A 119 3.54 0.16 9.64
C LEU A 119 2.37 -0.77 9.35
N VAL A 120 2.55 -2.09 9.44
CA VAL A 120 1.46 -3.06 9.25
C VAL A 120 0.33 -2.81 10.25
N LYS A 121 0.67 -2.61 11.52
CA LYS A 121 -0.32 -2.30 12.56
C LYS A 121 -1.06 -0.98 12.27
N ALA A 122 -0.36 0.06 11.85
CA ALA A 122 -0.95 1.35 11.53
C ALA A 122 -1.85 1.27 10.29
N ILE A 123 -1.42 0.54 9.25
CA ILE A 123 -2.19 0.32 8.02
C ILE A 123 -3.47 -0.47 8.32
N GLN A 124 -3.37 -1.59 9.05
CA GLN A 124 -4.56 -2.37 9.42
C GLN A 124 -5.55 -1.52 10.21
N LYS A 125 -5.07 -0.80 11.22
CA LYS A 125 -5.93 0.09 12.00
C LYS A 125 -6.56 1.21 11.16
N GLN A 126 -5.82 1.73 10.16
CA GLN A 126 -6.37 2.73 9.24
C GLN A 126 -7.46 2.15 8.33
N LEU A 127 -7.32 0.90 7.90
CA LEU A 127 -8.35 0.19 7.14
C LEU A 127 -9.60 -0.09 7.98
N ASP A 128 -9.42 -0.44 9.25
CA ASP A 128 -10.53 -0.76 10.17
C ASP A 128 -11.34 0.49 10.59
N ASP A 129 -10.68 1.65 10.73
CA ASP A 129 -11.28 2.90 11.23
C ASP A 129 -11.86 3.79 10.10
N SER A 130 -11.60 3.48 8.87
CA SER A 130 -12.04 4.31 7.75
C SER A 130 -13.36 3.79 7.17
N ASP A 131 -14.22 4.71 6.66
CA ASP A 131 -15.29 4.40 5.70
C ASP A 131 -14.71 3.80 4.39
N ALA A 132 -13.48 3.29 4.47
CA ALA A 132 -12.69 2.73 3.39
C ALA A 132 -13.06 1.26 3.10
N ASP A 133 -14.32 0.88 3.23
CA ASP A 133 -14.82 -0.44 2.78
C ASP A 133 -14.31 -0.78 1.36
N LYS A 134 -14.12 0.25 0.54
CA LYS A 134 -13.58 0.11 -0.82
C LYS A 134 -12.06 -0.11 -0.89
N LEU A 135 -11.26 0.40 0.07
CA LEU A 135 -9.81 0.25 0.04
C LEU A 135 -9.35 -1.07 0.70
N TYR A 136 -10.18 -1.65 1.54
CA TYR A 136 -9.90 -2.94 2.14
C TYR A 136 -9.71 -4.03 1.08
N GLU A 137 -10.53 -4.02 0.02
CA GLU A 137 -10.45 -4.93 -1.11
C GLU A 137 -9.34 -4.58 -2.12
N ASN A 138 -8.70 -3.42 -1.97
CA ASN A 138 -7.63 -2.98 -2.86
C ASN A 138 -6.22 -3.17 -2.29
N LEU A 139 -6.10 -3.73 -1.08
CA LEU A 139 -4.80 -3.87 -0.41
C LEU A 139 -4.71 -5.21 0.32
N ALA A 140 -3.63 -5.96 0.09
CA ALA A 140 -3.27 -7.12 0.88
C ALA A 140 -1.77 -7.11 1.19
N LEU A 141 -1.44 -7.13 2.49
CA LEU A 141 -0.07 -7.31 2.97
C LEU A 141 0.10 -8.76 3.43
N LEU A 142 0.96 -9.50 2.76
CA LEU A 142 1.13 -10.94 2.93
C LEU A 142 2.52 -11.27 3.47
N ARG A 143 2.60 -12.31 4.31
CA ARG A 143 3.86 -12.95 4.68
C ARG A 143 3.78 -14.43 4.36
N PHE A 144 4.71 -14.91 3.59
CA PHE A 144 4.89 -16.33 3.30
C PHE A 144 6.36 -16.62 3.00
N GLU A 145 6.77 -17.87 3.21
CA GLU A 145 8.11 -18.32 2.86
C GLU A 145 8.33 -18.18 1.34
N ARG A 146 9.59 -18.11 0.96
CA ARG A 146 9.97 -17.98 -0.44
C ARG A 146 9.88 -19.36 -1.09
N ASP A 147 8.67 -19.86 -1.28
CA ASP A 147 8.39 -21.03 -2.09
C ASP A 147 7.97 -20.60 -3.50
N ASP A 148 8.41 -21.37 -4.47
CA ASP A 148 8.14 -21.08 -5.89
C ASP A 148 6.65 -21.25 -6.24
N GLU A 149 5.92 -22.10 -5.53
CA GLU A 149 4.51 -22.40 -5.81
C GLU A 149 3.59 -21.21 -5.47
N THR A 150 3.81 -20.57 -4.31
CA THR A 150 3.00 -19.42 -3.91
C THR A 150 3.27 -18.20 -4.81
N ILE A 151 4.53 -18.01 -5.20
CA ILE A 151 4.89 -16.93 -6.14
C ILE A 151 4.27 -17.19 -7.50
N GLN A 152 4.36 -18.42 -8.02
CA GLN A 152 3.76 -18.80 -9.30
C GLN A 152 2.24 -18.68 -9.29
N TYR A 153 1.58 -19.03 -8.18
CA TYR A 153 0.14 -18.82 -8.03
C TYR A 153 -0.23 -17.33 -8.23
N TRP A 154 0.47 -16.41 -7.56
CA TRP A 154 0.19 -14.99 -7.72
C TRP A 154 0.53 -14.46 -9.13
N MET A 155 1.58 -14.99 -9.75
CA MET A 155 1.91 -14.67 -11.14
C MET A 155 0.83 -15.15 -12.10
N SER A 156 0.31 -16.37 -11.92
CA SER A 156 -0.79 -16.89 -12.76
C SER A 156 -2.08 -16.07 -12.59
N VAL A 157 -2.40 -15.64 -11.37
CA VAL A 157 -3.55 -14.76 -11.12
C VAL A 157 -3.40 -13.43 -11.86
N LEU A 158 -2.19 -12.88 -11.93
CA LEU A 158 -1.92 -11.65 -12.68
C LEU A 158 -2.04 -11.87 -14.20
N ASP A 159 -1.58 -13.00 -14.70
CA ASP A 159 -1.65 -13.34 -16.13
C ASP A 159 -3.09 -13.62 -16.60
N GLU A 160 -3.93 -14.20 -15.73
CA GLU A 160 -5.36 -14.41 -16.02
C GLU A 160 -6.18 -13.12 -16.01
N LEU A 161 -5.66 -12.06 -15.39
CA LEU A 161 -6.34 -10.77 -15.25
C LEU A 161 -5.86 -9.72 -16.27
N SER A 162 -4.82 -10.03 -17.05
CA SER A 162 -4.28 -9.17 -18.10
C SER A 162 -4.87 -9.47 -19.48
#